data_a1a0828741277f5f8d3ccaca696c328c
#
_entry.id   a1a0828741277f5f8d3ccaca696c328c
#
_cell.length_a   1.000
_cell.length_b   1.000
_cell.length_c   1.000
_cell.angle_alpha   90.00
_cell.angle_beta   90.00
_cell.angle_gamma   90.00
#
_symmetry.space_group_name_H-M   'P 1'
#
loop_
_entity.id
_entity.type
_entity.pdbx_description
1 polymer ?
#
loop_
_entity_poly.entity_id
_entity_poly.type
_entity_poly.pdbx_seq_one_letter_code
_entity_poly.pdbx_strand_id
1 'polypeptide(L)' 'MDEIRKEIATIEQSAKRLKELAHEMPGISKNADIILTFTFLLKFVTPEAKKV' A
#
# COMPACT_ATOMS: atom_id res chain seq x y z
N MET A 1 -4.33 14.52 8.44
CA MET A 1 -3.37 13.55 7.97
C MET A 1 -3.70 12.13 8.36
N ASP A 2 -4.43 11.98 9.44
CA ASP A 2 -4.79 10.62 9.84
C ASP A 2 -5.61 9.92 8.79
N GLU A 3 -6.48 10.65 8.11
CA GLU A 3 -7.31 10.03 7.08
C GLU A 3 -6.47 9.62 5.89
N ILE A 4 -5.48 10.42 5.57
CA ILE A 4 -4.60 10.06 4.47
C ILE A 4 -3.80 8.81 4.81
N ARG A 5 -3.29 8.75 6.03
CA ARG A 5 -2.54 7.57 6.44
C ARG A 5 -3.41 6.34 6.49
N LYS A 6 -4.65 6.53 6.88
CA LYS A 6 -5.59 5.44 6.92
C LYS A 6 -5.84 4.90 5.52
N GLU A 7 -6.03 5.79 4.56
CA GLU A 7 -6.25 5.36 3.19
C GLU A 7 -5.02 4.63 2.64
N ILE A 8 -3.86 5.13 2.96
CA ILE A 8 -2.64 4.47 2.50
C ILE A 8 -2.56 3.08 3.09
N ALA A 9 -2.89 2.93 4.36
CA ALA A 9 -2.88 1.62 4.99
C ALA A 9 -3.87 0.67 4.34
N THR A 10 -5.02 1.20 3.93
CA THR A 10 -6.03 0.39 3.27
C THR A 10 -5.51 -0.11 1.92
N ILE A 11 -4.85 0.76 1.17
CA ILE A 11 -4.29 0.37 -0.10
C ILE A 11 -3.24 -0.71 0.11
N GLU A 12 -2.41 -0.53 1.12
CA GLU A 12 -1.37 -1.50 1.41
C GLU A 12 -1.96 -2.86 1.74
N GLN A 13 -2.98 -2.86 2.58
CA GLN A 13 -3.63 -4.10 2.96
C GLN A 13 -4.24 -4.80 1.75
N SER A 14 -4.92 -4.03 0.92
CA SER A 14 -5.56 -4.60 -0.26
C SER A 14 -4.54 -5.16 -1.23
N ALA A 15 -3.43 -4.47 -1.40
CA ALA A 15 -2.40 -4.96 -2.31
C ALA A 15 -1.78 -6.25 -1.79
N LYS A 16 -1.56 -6.34 -0.48
CA LYS A 16 -1.03 -7.57 0.10
C LYS A 16 -2.00 -8.72 -0.08
N ARG A 17 -3.27 -8.44 0.14
CA ARG A 17 -4.28 -9.46 -0.03
C ARG A 17 -4.35 -9.91 -1.47
N LEU A 18 -4.23 -8.96 -2.38
CA LEU A 18 -4.27 -9.27 -3.79
C LEU A 18 -3.12 -10.20 -4.18
N LYS A 19 -1.95 -9.95 -3.62
CA LYS A 19 -0.82 -10.82 -3.88
C LYS A 19 -1.11 -12.25 -3.42
N GLU A 20 -1.71 -12.38 -2.25
CA GLU A 20 -2.04 -13.69 -1.73
C GLU A 20 -3.04 -14.40 -2.61
N LEU A 21 -4.07 -13.68 -3.02
CA LEU A 21 -5.12 -14.28 -3.82
C LEU A 21 -4.65 -14.64 -5.22
N ALA A 22 -3.69 -13.91 -5.73
CA ALA A 22 -3.22 -14.09 -7.09
C ALA A 22 -1.82 -14.66 -7.16
N HIS A 23 -1.46 -15.49 -6.19
CA HIS A 23 -0.08 -15.99 -6.16
C HIS A 23 0.24 -16.85 -7.39
N GLU A 24 -0.77 -17.38 -8.05
CA GLU A 24 -0.53 -18.13 -9.27
C GLU A 24 -0.75 -17.31 -10.52
N MET A 25 -0.90 -16.01 -10.37
CA MET A 25 -1.10 -15.12 -11.50
C MET A 25 0.01 -14.08 -11.49
N PRO A 26 1.12 -14.39 -12.15
CA PRO A 26 2.30 -13.52 -12.03
C PRO A 26 2.06 -12.07 -12.45
N GLY A 27 1.20 -11.85 -13.43
CA GLY A 27 0.93 -10.48 -13.85
C GLY A 27 0.28 -9.66 -12.75
N ILE A 28 -0.71 -10.23 -12.11
CA ILE A 28 -1.41 -9.52 -11.04
C ILE A 28 -0.52 -9.40 -9.82
N SER A 29 0.19 -10.46 -9.49
CA SER A 29 1.07 -10.44 -8.33
C SER A 29 2.16 -9.39 -8.50
N LYS A 30 2.72 -9.28 -9.69
CA LYS A 30 3.76 -8.31 -9.95
C LYS A 30 3.21 -6.89 -9.86
N ASN A 31 2.01 -6.67 -10.38
CA ASN A 31 1.41 -5.34 -10.30
C ASN A 31 1.09 -4.99 -8.85
N ALA A 32 0.69 -5.96 -8.06
CA ALA A 32 0.44 -5.69 -6.65
C ALA A 32 1.73 -5.31 -5.94
N ASP A 33 2.85 -5.91 -6.33
CA ASP A 33 4.14 -5.52 -5.79
C ASP A 33 4.46 -4.07 -6.12
N ILE A 34 4.14 -3.65 -7.33
CA ILE A 34 4.37 -2.28 -7.73
C ILE A 34 3.49 -1.35 -6.90
N ILE A 35 2.25 -1.73 -6.67
CA ILE A 35 1.37 -0.94 -5.83
C ILE A 35 1.95 -0.81 -4.43
N LEU A 36 2.47 -1.90 -3.90
CA LEU A 36 3.08 -1.85 -2.57
C LEU A 36 4.29 -0.93 -2.54
N THR A 37 5.07 -0.94 -3.61
CA THR A 37 6.22 -0.06 -3.70
C THR A 37 5.77 1.39 -3.65
N PHE A 38 4.76 1.76 -4.43
CA PHE A 38 4.27 3.12 -4.44
C PHE A 38 3.60 3.47 -3.11
N THR A 39 2.96 2.51 -2.47
CA THR A 39 2.37 2.76 -1.16
C THR A 39 3.47 3.08 -0.16
N PHE A 40 4.59 2.39 -0.25
CA PHE A 40 5.72 2.67 0.60
C PHE A 40 6.21 4.10 0.38
N LEU A 41 6.28 4.52 -0.87
CA LEU A 41 6.68 5.90 -1.17
C LEU A 41 5.68 6.90 -0.64
N LEU A 42 4.39 6.57 -0.71
CA LEU A 42 3.38 7.44 -0.15
C LEU A 42 3.59 7.64 1.35
N LYS A 43 3.87 6.55 2.04
CA LYS A 43 4.13 6.67 3.47
C LYS A 43 5.35 7.54 3.74
N PHE A 44 6.33 7.41 2.89
CA PHE A 44 7.56 8.13 3.07
C PHE A 44 7.37 9.64 2.93
N VAL A 45 6.51 10.08 2.02
CA VAL A 45 6.30 11.50 1.80
C VAL A 45 5.14 12.07 2.59
N THR A 46 4.39 11.23 3.29
CA THR A 46 3.28 11.72 4.09
C THR A 46 3.77 12.08 5.48
N PRO A 47 3.54 13.30 5.91
CA PRO A 47 4.05 13.70 7.22
C PRO A 47 3.38 12.91 8.32
N GLU A 48 4.12 12.75 9.40
CA GLU A 48 3.57 12.08 10.54
C GLU A 48 2.51 12.95 11.13
N ALA A 49 1.46 12.29 11.57
CA ALA A 49 0.40 13.06 12.17
C ALA A 49 0.73 13.26 13.62
N LYS A 50 1.77 13.97 13.90
CA LYS A 50 2.08 14.12 15.22
C LYS A 50 1.69 15.37 15.66
N LYS A 51 1.40 15.44 16.69
CA LYS A 51 1.01 16.55 17.06
C LYS A 51 2.01 17.16 17.62
N VAL A 52 2.13 18.00 17.71
CA VAL A 52 3.21 18.64 18.21
C VAL A 52 3.00 19.17 19.45
#